data_51150a943b9a4b5305ad916087c5ece4
#
_entry.id   51150a943b9a4b5305ad916087c5ece4
#
_cell.length_a   1.000
_cell.length_b   1.000
_cell.length_c   1.000
_cell.angle_alpha   90.00
_cell.angle_beta   90.00
_cell.angle_gamma   90.00
#
_symmetry.space_group_name_H-M   'P 1'
#
loop_
_entity.id
_entity.type
_entity.pdbx_description
1 polymer ?
#
loop_
_entity_poly.entity_id
_entity_poly.type
_entity_poly.pdbx_seq_one_letter_code
_entity_poly.pdbx_strand_id
1 'polypeptide(L)'
;MLNITELKKKLKSIHYSNTHLNVLFKNHVSSTNDYLNYQYARDLFPLLVITNNQRAARGRNQKTWVSLNQKSISFSLCFKVNAKQLDLRYLSYLSCTCLLDAMNKNNCEDIKIKWPNDLYHNDKKVSGILIESLSIDKEIYVSIGVGINIDIPKNYSINRPYSNLDKNLDQVLLVSLFCEALFKNINQINIDEIIKLYNDNLFWYQKRVSIKDNNNFYEGKLLGINEQGQLMIQNNGNIKRIDNIDSTMRRL
;
A
#
# COMPACT_ATOMS: atom_id res chain seq x y z
N MET A 1 1.17 18.36 11.20
CA MET A 1 2.26 17.46 11.64
C MET A 1 1.65 16.29 12.41
N LEU A 2 2.11 15.07 12.18
CA LEU A 2 1.60 13.87 12.86
C LEU A 2 1.86 13.94 14.38
N ASN A 3 0.80 13.85 15.17
CA ASN A 3 0.89 13.79 16.63
C ASN A 3 1.14 12.34 17.10
N ILE A 4 2.38 12.02 17.43
CA ILE A 4 2.80 10.64 17.82
C ILE A 4 2.19 10.20 19.14
N THR A 5 2.01 11.10 20.10
CA THR A 5 1.41 10.77 21.40
C THR A 5 -0.06 10.37 21.22
N GLU A 6 -0.79 11.12 20.44
CA GLU A 6 -2.18 10.83 20.10
C GLU A 6 -2.30 9.53 19.28
N LEU A 7 -1.42 9.35 18.29
CA LEU A 7 -1.38 8.11 17.50
C LEU A 7 -1.18 6.89 18.41
N LYS A 8 -0.19 6.91 19.30
CA LYS A 8 0.05 5.84 20.27
C LYS A 8 -1.18 5.55 21.13
N LYS A 9 -1.90 6.61 21.56
CA LYS A 9 -3.14 6.46 22.35
C LYS A 9 -4.24 5.76 21.55
N LYS A 10 -4.47 6.18 20.30
CA LYS A 10 -5.50 5.57 19.43
C LYS A 10 -5.18 4.10 19.09
N LEU A 11 -3.91 3.77 18.92
CA LEU A 11 -3.48 2.42 18.51
C LEU A 11 -3.42 1.41 19.67
N LYS A 12 -3.56 1.83 20.93
CA LYS A 12 -3.50 0.94 22.12
C LYS A 12 -4.52 -0.21 22.09
N SER A 13 -5.69 0.01 21.47
CA SER A 13 -6.74 -1.00 21.36
C SER A 13 -6.56 -1.96 20.19
N ILE A 14 -5.60 -1.70 19.32
CA ILE A 14 -5.36 -2.51 18.13
C ILE A 14 -4.46 -3.69 18.48
N HIS A 15 -4.94 -4.90 18.12
CA HIS A 15 -4.24 -6.15 18.34
C HIS A 15 -4.14 -6.95 17.04
N TYR A 16 -3.06 -7.70 16.94
CA TYR A 16 -2.91 -8.74 15.94
C TYR A 16 -2.41 -10.02 16.62
N SER A 17 -3.11 -11.15 16.41
CA SER A 17 -2.79 -12.44 17.05
C SER A 17 -2.63 -12.32 18.59
N ASN A 18 -3.54 -11.63 19.26
CA ASN A 18 -3.56 -11.36 20.71
C ASN A 18 -2.39 -10.50 21.23
N THR A 19 -1.61 -9.88 20.36
CA THR A 19 -0.50 -8.99 20.73
C THR A 19 -0.85 -7.55 20.38
N HIS A 20 -0.57 -6.62 21.30
CA HIS A 20 -0.76 -5.18 21.05
C HIS A 20 0.13 -4.67 19.93
N LEU A 21 -0.39 -3.74 19.13
CA LEU A 21 0.40 -3.03 18.12
C LEU A 21 1.38 -2.07 18.79
N ASN A 22 2.67 -2.36 18.66
CA ASN A 22 3.74 -1.47 19.09
C ASN A 22 3.94 -0.32 18.09
N VAL A 23 4.38 0.84 18.58
CA VAL A 23 4.63 2.03 17.74
C VAL A 23 6.03 2.57 17.97
N LEU A 24 6.82 2.57 16.92
CA LEU A 24 8.18 3.12 16.89
C LEU A 24 8.23 4.34 15.96
N PHE A 25 8.46 5.51 16.54
CA PHE A 25 8.71 6.74 15.79
C PHE A 25 10.21 7.03 15.69
N LYS A 26 10.66 7.39 14.51
CA LYS A 26 12.03 7.86 14.21
C LYS A 26 11.99 9.11 13.35
N ASN A 27 12.79 10.12 13.65
CA ASN A 27 12.86 11.33 12.83
C ASN A 27 13.38 11.02 11.42
N HIS A 28 14.39 10.17 11.32
CA HIS A 28 15.02 9.78 10.06
C HIS A 28 15.34 8.29 10.07
N VAL A 29 15.10 7.62 8.96
CA VAL A 29 15.50 6.23 8.71
C VAL A 29 15.98 6.08 7.26
N SER A 30 16.64 4.99 6.92
CA SER A 30 16.89 4.63 5.52
C SER A 30 15.57 4.30 4.84
N SER A 31 14.87 3.31 5.35
CA SER A 31 13.50 2.95 4.95
C SER A 31 12.77 2.39 6.17
N THR A 32 11.47 2.66 6.29
CA THR A 32 10.65 2.05 7.35
C THR A 32 10.51 0.54 7.18
N ASN A 33 10.59 0.03 5.94
CA ASN A 33 10.57 -1.41 5.67
C ASN A 33 11.83 -2.15 6.15
N ASP A 34 12.97 -1.45 6.35
CA ASP A 34 14.20 -2.10 6.82
C ASP A 34 14.06 -2.74 8.21
N TYR A 35 13.07 -2.31 8.99
CA TYR A 35 12.79 -2.86 10.31
C TYR A 35 12.34 -4.32 10.29
N LEU A 36 11.89 -4.82 9.13
CA LEU A 36 11.66 -6.24 8.90
C LEU A 36 12.93 -7.08 9.11
N ASN A 37 14.09 -6.52 8.77
CA ASN A 37 15.38 -7.23 8.81
C ASN A 37 16.07 -7.18 10.19
N TYR A 38 15.64 -6.29 11.09
CA TYR A 38 16.27 -6.13 12.39
C TYR A 38 15.67 -7.06 13.43
N GLN A 39 16.51 -7.89 14.08
CA GLN A 39 16.07 -8.83 15.12
C GLN A 39 15.31 -8.10 16.24
N TYR A 40 15.88 -7.03 16.78
CA TYR A 40 15.27 -6.28 17.87
C TYR A 40 13.89 -5.69 17.52
N ALA A 41 13.62 -5.45 16.24
CA ALA A 41 12.31 -4.96 15.79
C ALA A 41 11.31 -6.12 15.67
N ARG A 42 11.76 -7.30 15.25
CA ARG A 42 10.89 -8.50 15.16
C ARG A 42 10.39 -8.93 16.53
N ASP A 43 11.18 -8.74 17.58
CA ASP A 43 10.76 -9.02 18.97
C ASP A 43 9.60 -8.09 19.43
N LEU A 44 9.36 -6.99 18.71
CA LEU A 44 8.28 -6.03 18.96
C LEU A 44 7.07 -6.22 18.05
N PHE A 45 7.04 -7.22 17.15
CA PHE A 45 5.92 -7.39 16.23
C PHE A 45 4.63 -7.84 16.93
N PRO A 46 3.45 -7.32 16.50
CA PRO A 46 3.23 -6.36 15.41
C PRO A 46 3.76 -4.95 15.74
N LEU A 47 4.43 -4.32 14.77
CA LEU A 47 5.11 -3.04 14.94
C LEU A 47 4.74 -2.07 13.82
N LEU A 48 4.24 -0.89 14.18
CA LEU A 48 4.15 0.26 13.31
C LEU A 48 5.43 1.10 13.42
N VAL A 49 6.21 1.15 12.35
CA VAL A 49 7.36 2.06 12.21
C VAL A 49 6.92 3.27 11.40
N ILE A 50 7.04 4.46 11.95
CA ILE A 50 6.67 5.71 11.30
C ILE A 50 7.79 6.74 11.38
N THR A 51 7.98 7.52 10.32
CA THR A 51 9.07 8.49 10.23
C THR A 51 8.64 9.78 9.57
N ASN A 52 9.32 10.87 9.92
CA ASN A 52 9.19 12.15 9.23
C ASN A 52 9.93 12.15 7.88
N ASN A 53 10.99 11.33 7.73
CA ASN A 53 11.79 11.33 6.50
C ASN A 53 12.51 10.00 6.30
N GLN A 54 12.51 9.51 5.05
CA GLN A 54 13.29 8.36 4.61
C GLN A 54 14.42 8.81 3.68
N ARG A 55 15.65 8.38 3.93
CA ARG A 55 16.84 8.75 3.11
C ARG A 55 16.99 7.86 1.89
N ALA A 56 16.52 6.62 1.94
CA ALA A 56 16.61 5.61 0.87
C ALA A 56 15.27 4.88 0.70
N ALA A 57 14.19 5.65 0.61
CA ALA A 57 12.85 5.11 0.44
C ALA A 57 12.69 4.38 -0.89
N ARG A 58 12.13 3.17 -0.83
CA ARG A 58 12.00 2.27 -1.97
C ARG A 58 10.56 2.14 -2.43
N GLY A 59 10.39 1.95 -3.72
CA GLY A 59 9.21 1.40 -4.36
C GLY A 59 9.53 0.07 -5.01
N ARG A 60 8.57 -0.53 -5.68
CA ARG A 60 8.75 -1.78 -6.44
C ARG A 60 9.82 -1.62 -7.52
N ASN A 61 10.48 -2.75 -7.88
CA ASN A 61 11.53 -2.79 -8.91
C ASN A 61 12.64 -1.76 -8.65
N GLN A 62 13.05 -1.62 -7.40
CA GLN A 62 14.10 -0.71 -6.94
C GLN A 62 13.89 0.78 -7.32
N LYS A 63 12.67 1.16 -7.69
CA LYS A 63 12.33 2.57 -7.96
C LYS A 63 12.38 3.35 -6.65
N THR A 64 12.90 4.57 -6.71
CA THR A 64 12.90 5.47 -5.57
C THR A 64 11.50 5.97 -5.26
N TRP A 65 11.13 5.97 -3.97
CA TRP A 65 10.01 6.72 -3.43
C TRP A 65 10.50 8.08 -2.91
N VAL A 66 9.81 9.15 -3.24
CA VAL A 66 10.14 10.48 -2.70
C VAL A 66 9.49 10.63 -1.33
N SER A 67 10.33 10.77 -0.30
CA SER A 67 9.89 11.04 1.08
C SER A 67 10.48 12.37 1.51
N LEU A 68 9.63 13.37 1.70
CA LEU A 68 10.04 14.71 2.12
C LEU A 68 9.54 15.00 3.52
N ASN A 69 10.40 15.56 4.35
CA ASN A 69 10.08 15.91 5.73
C ASN A 69 8.81 16.76 5.82
N GLN A 70 7.81 16.29 6.57
CA GLN A 70 6.51 16.94 6.78
C GLN A 70 5.68 17.15 5.50
N LYS A 71 6.14 16.70 4.33
CA LYS A 71 5.45 16.81 3.04
C LYS A 71 4.87 15.47 2.57
N SER A 72 5.27 14.40 3.24
CA SER A 72 4.78 13.04 3.03
C SER A 72 4.61 12.30 4.35
N ILE A 73 3.69 11.34 4.39
CA ILE A 73 3.61 10.35 5.47
C ILE A 73 4.31 9.10 4.98
N SER A 74 5.21 8.55 5.79
CA SER A 74 5.90 7.29 5.51
C SER A 74 5.87 6.41 6.74
N PHE A 75 5.28 5.23 6.59
CA PHE A 75 5.24 4.24 7.66
C PHE A 75 5.28 2.82 7.11
N SER A 76 5.62 1.87 7.97
CA SER A 76 5.54 0.44 7.68
C SER A 76 4.87 -0.29 8.82
N LEU A 77 3.95 -1.19 8.49
CA LEU A 77 3.34 -2.11 9.44
C LEU A 77 4.02 -3.47 9.28
N CYS A 78 4.75 -3.89 10.32
CA CYS A 78 5.55 -5.11 10.33
C CYS A 78 4.93 -6.14 11.26
N PHE A 79 4.72 -7.37 10.78
CA PHE A 79 4.14 -8.45 11.57
C PHE A 79 4.48 -9.82 11.00
N LYS A 80 4.25 -10.85 11.81
CA LYS A 80 4.38 -12.24 11.41
C LYS A 80 3.07 -12.72 10.78
N VAL A 81 3.16 -13.47 9.68
CA VAL A 81 2.00 -14.04 9.02
C VAL A 81 2.00 -15.56 9.07
N ASN A 82 0.82 -16.16 9.07
CA ASN A 82 0.68 -17.59 8.86
C ASN A 82 0.75 -17.87 7.35
N ALA A 83 1.85 -18.49 6.92
CA ALA A 83 2.11 -18.79 5.51
C ALA A 83 1.01 -19.60 4.80
N LYS A 84 0.22 -20.36 5.56
CA LYS A 84 -0.88 -21.18 5.01
C LYS A 84 -2.14 -20.37 4.69
N GLN A 85 -2.22 -19.14 5.19
CA GLN A 85 -3.45 -18.35 5.15
C GLN A 85 -3.36 -17.11 4.25
N LEU A 86 -2.15 -16.69 3.83
CA LEU A 86 -1.99 -15.40 3.19
C LEU A 86 -1.07 -15.44 1.97
N ASP A 87 -1.67 -15.32 0.78
CA ASP A 87 -0.95 -14.97 -0.45
C ASP A 87 -0.65 -13.47 -0.46
N LEU A 88 0.62 -13.10 -0.68
CA LEU A 88 1.08 -11.70 -0.69
C LEU A 88 0.36 -10.82 -1.74
N ARG A 89 -0.20 -11.43 -2.79
CA ARG A 89 -1.01 -10.70 -3.80
C ARG A 89 -2.27 -10.12 -3.15
N TYR A 90 -3.01 -10.95 -2.39
CA TYR A 90 -4.23 -10.49 -1.71
C TYR A 90 -3.91 -9.50 -0.59
N LEU A 91 -2.75 -9.64 0.06
CA LEU A 91 -2.29 -8.67 1.04
C LEU A 91 -2.07 -7.28 0.41
N SER A 92 -1.55 -7.23 -0.83
CA SER A 92 -1.40 -5.98 -1.57
C SER A 92 -2.76 -5.35 -1.91
N TYR A 93 -3.71 -6.14 -2.38
CA TYR A 93 -5.07 -5.68 -2.72
C TYR A 93 -5.82 -5.23 -1.47
N LEU A 94 -5.77 -6.03 -0.41
CA LEU A 94 -6.34 -5.67 0.89
C LEU A 94 -5.76 -4.36 1.43
N SER A 95 -4.43 -4.20 1.36
CA SER A 95 -3.78 -2.97 1.82
C SER A 95 -4.25 -1.73 1.03
N CYS A 96 -4.45 -1.88 -0.29
CA CYS A 96 -4.98 -0.80 -1.12
C CYS A 96 -6.42 -0.45 -0.74
N THR A 97 -7.29 -1.44 -0.54
CA THR A 97 -8.70 -1.21 -0.16
C THR A 97 -8.82 -0.62 1.24
N CYS A 98 -8.03 -1.11 2.21
CA CYS A 98 -7.98 -0.54 3.56
C CYS A 98 -7.48 0.91 3.58
N LEU A 99 -6.44 1.22 2.77
CA LEU A 99 -5.93 2.59 2.69
C LEU A 99 -6.93 3.53 2.02
N LEU A 100 -7.61 3.07 0.97
CA LEU A 100 -8.67 3.82 0.31
C LEU A 100 -9.83 4.10 1.27
N ASP A 101 -10.29 3.11 2.03
CA ASP A 101 -11.33 3.28 3.03
C ASP A 101 -10.92 4.30 4.12
N ALA A 102 -9.67 4.22 4.61
CA ALA A 102 -9.13 5.17 5.56
C ALA A 102 -9.06 6.60 5.00
N MET A 103 -8.72 6.76 3.70
CA MET A 103 -8.73 8.05 3.02
C MET A 103 -10.16 8.61 2.87
N ASN A 104 -11.11 7.78 2.44
CA ASN A 104 -12.52 8.17 2.29
C ASN A 104 -13.13 8.62 3.63
N LYS A 105 -12.86 7.88 4.72
CA LYS A 105 -13.27 8.24 6.09
C LYS A 105 -12.60 9.51 6.63
N ASN A 106 -11.54 9.96 5.97
CA ASN A 106 -10.83 11.21 6.25
C ASN A 106 -11.16 12.31 5.21
N ASN A 107 -12.32 12.19 4.56
CA ASN A 107 -12.86 13.13 3.56
C ASN A 107 -11.94 13.34 2.33
N CYS A 108 -11.15 12.34 1.96
CA CYS A 108 -10.39 12.37 0.71
C CYS A 108 -11.26 11.75 -0.39
N GLU A 109 -11.80 12.58 -1.27
CA GLU A 109 -12.66 12.15 -2.38
C GLU A 109 -11.85 11.82 -3.64
N ASP A 110 -12.50 11.15 -4.62
CA ASP A 110 -11.96 10.84 -5.95
C ASP A 110 -10.64 10.04 -5.97
N ILE A 111 -10.41 9.25 -4.92
CA ILE A 111 -9.27 8.34 -4.89
C ILE A 111 -9.64 7.01 -5.58
N LYS A 112 -8.75 6.50 -6.43
CA LYS A 112 -8.90 5.22 -7.13
C LYS A 112 -7.64 4.38 -6.99
N ILE A 113 -7.81 3.06 -7.07
CA ILE A 113 -6.70 2.10 -6.98
C ILE A 113 -6.16 1.84 -8.39
N LYS A 114 -4.90 2.15 -8.62
CA LYS A 114 -4.20 1.74 -9.84
C LYS A 114 -3.41 0.47 -9.58
N TRP A 115 -3.76 -0.57 -10.31
CA TRP A 115 -3.10 -1.86 -10.21
C TRP A 115 -1.58 -1.76 -10.37
N PRO A 116 -0.81 -2.52 -9.54
CA PRO A 116 -1.33 -3.42 -8.50
C PRO A 116 -1.39 -2.79 -7.10
N ASN A 117 -0.73 -1.66 -6.82
CA ASN A 117 -0.40 -1.22 -5.46
C ASN A 117 -0.33 0.30 -5.27
N ASP A 118 -0.89 1.09 -6.18
CA ASP A 118 -0.84 2.54 -6.14
C ASP A 118 -2.23 3.14 -5.95
N LEU A 119 -2.35 4.25 -5.23
CA LEU A 119 -3.55 5.06 -5.19
C LEU A 119 -3.34 6.34 -5.98
N TYR A 120 -4.37 6.71 -6.72
CA TYR A 120 -4.38 7.85 -7.63
C TYR A 120 -5.49 8.82 -7.25
N HIS A 121 -5.20 10.10 -7.34
CA HIS A 121 -6.12 11.21 -7.21
C HIS A 121 -5.92 12.14 -8.42
N ASN A 122 -7.02 12.48 -9.13
CA ASN A 122 -6.97 13.32 -10.32
C ASN A 122 -5.91 12.85 -11.35
N ASP A 123 -5.97 11.57 -11.74
CA ASP A 123 -5.06 10.92 -12.71
C ASP A 123 -3.57 10.92 -12.32
N LYS A 124 -3.24 11.26 -11.06
CA LYS A 124 -1.86 11.34 -10.57
C LYS A 124 -1.68 10.48 -9.32
N LYS A 125 -0.49 9.92 -9.16
CA LYS A 125 -0.19 9.09 -8.00
C LYS A 125 -0.14 9.92 -6.73
N VAL A 126 -0.94 9.53 -5.72
CA VAL A 126 -0.97 10.15 -4.39
C VAL A 126 -0.35 9.25 -3.32
N SER A 127 -0.44 7.94 -3.50
CA SER A 127 0.13 6.97 -2.56
C SER A 127 0.67 5.73 -3.28
N GLY A 128 1.58 5.03 -2.62
CA GLY A 128 2.08 3.73 -3.05
C GLY A 128 2.31 2.81 -1.86
N ILE A 129 2.05 1.53 -2.08
CA ILE A 129 2.23 0.47 -1.08
C ILE A 129 3.34 -0.46 -1.56
N LEU A 130 4.26 -0.82 -0.66
CA LEU A 130 5.33 -1.77 -0.91
C LEU A 130 5.29 -2.87 0.14
N ILE A 131 5.04 -4.11 -0.31
CA ILE A 131 5.11 -5.27 0.57
C ILE A 131 6.45 -5.95 0.37
N GLU A 132 7.16 -6.17 1.46
CA GLU A 132 8.37 -6.99 1.52
C GLU A 132 8.15 -8.11 2.52
N SER A 133 8.74 -9.27 2.27
CA SER A 133 8.65 -10.45 3.15
C SER A 133 10.02 -11.02 3.45
N LEU A 134 10.13 -11.64 4.61
CA LEU A 134 11.34 -12.30 5.08
C LEU A 134 10.96 -13.65 5.69
N SER A 135 11.62 -14.72 5.26
CA SER A 135 11.43 -16.06 5.83
C SER A 135 12.61 -16.39 6.76
N ILE A 136 12.32 -16.72 8.02
CA ILE A 136 13.31 -17.14 9.03
C ILE A 136 12.71 -18.32 9.80
N ASP A 137 13.43 -19.43 9.91
CA ASP A 137 13.04 -20.62 10.70
C ASP A 137 11.60 -21.10 10.42
N LYS A 138 11.20 -21.14 9.14
CA LYS A 138 9.85 -21.50 8.67
C LYS A 138 8.75 -20.48 9.03
N GLU A 139 9.10 -19.38 9.63
CA GLU A 139 8.22 -18.26 9.92
C GLU A 139 8.29 -17.23 8.78
N ILE A 140 7.14 -16.65 8.41
CA ILE A 140 7.09 -15.57 7.42
C ILE A 140 6.75 -14.27 8.14
N TYR A 141 7.60 -13.29 7.93
CA TYR A 141 7.40 -11.92 8.39
C TYR A 141 7.13 -11.03 7.17
N VAL A 142 6.26 -10.06 7.33
CA VAL A 142 5.95 -9.10 6.27
C VAL A 142 6.08 -7.67 6.78
N SER A 143 6.43 -6.77 5.87
CA SER A 143 6.36 -5.33 6.06
C SER A 143 5.49 -4.72 4.97
N ILE A 144 4.46 -4.01 5.37
CA ILE A 144 3.59 -3.23 4.49
C ILE A 144 4.01 -1.78 4.60
N GLY A 145 4.87 -1.34 3.69
CA GLY A 145 5.29 0.05 3.59
C GLY A 145 4.26 0.89 2.85
N VAL A 146 3.89 2.00 3.43
CA VAL A 146 2.94 2.97 2.87
C VAL A 146 3.59 4.34 2.77
N GLY A 147 3.60 4.89 1.57
CA GLY A 147 4.01 6.27 1.31
C GLY A 147 2.83 7.09 0.79
N ILE A 148 2.59 8.27 1.35
CA ILE A 148 1.48 9.16 1.00
C ILE A 148 2.00 10.58 0.80
N ASN A 149 1.68 11.19 -0.33
CA ASN A 149 2.00 12.59 -0.62
C ASN A 149 0.98 13.50 0.05
N ILE A 150 1.44 14.46 0.86
CA ILE A 150 0.58 15.42 1.55
C ILE A 150 0.72 16.83 0.95
N ASP A 151 1.96 17.31 0.79
CA ASP A 151 2.23 18.67 0.34
C ASP A 151 3.57 18.73 -0.42
N ILE A 152 3.80 17.76 -1.31
CA ILE A 152 4.98 17.76 -2.17
C ILE A 152 4.92 19.00 -3.07
N PRO A 153 5.97 19.84 -3.11
CA PRO A 153 5.98 21.06 -3.93
C PRO A 153 5.80 20.75 -5.42
N LYS A 154 4.97 21.53 -6.12
CA LYS A 154 4.66 21.32 -7.56
C LYS A 154 5.88 21.33 -8.49
N ASN A 155 6.94 22.03 -8.09
CA ASN A 155 8.21 22.11 -8.82
C ASN A 155 9.21 21.02 -8.42
N TYR A 156 8.85 20.10 -7.52
CA TYR A 156 9.73 19.01 -7.14
C TYR A 156 9.84 18.01 -8.28
N SER A 157 11.08 17.70 -8.69
CA SER A 157 11.33 16.78 -9.80
C SER A 157 11.08 15.35 -9.39
N ILE A 158 9.94 14.80 -9.83
CA ILE A 158 9.58 13.39 -9.74
C ILE A 158 9.35 12.88 -11.16
N ASN A 159 9.98 11.77 -11.55
CA ASN A 159 9.91 11.19 -12.90
C ASN A 159 8.52 10.64 -13.31
N ARG A 160 7.46 11.05 -12.61
CA ARG A 160 6.06 10.66 -12.89
C ARG A 160 5.10 11.70 -12.34
N PRO A 161 3.90 11.83 -12.94
CA PRO A 161 2.85 12.68 -12.38
C PRO A 161 2.47 12.23 -10.97
N TYR A 162 2.43 13.18 -10.03
CA TYR A 162 2.01 12.97 -8.66
C TYR A 162 0.94 13.97 -8.24
N SER A 163 0.16 13.60 -7.25
CA SER A 163 -0.82 14.42 -6.56
C SER A 163 -0.53 14.42 -5.07
N ASN A 164 -1.12 15.36 -4.36
CA ASN A 164 -1.12 15.44 -2.90
C ASN A 164 -2.55 15.22 -2.38
N LEU A 165 -2.67 14.73 -1.15
CA LEU A 165 -3.86 14.90 -0.35
C LEU A 165 -3.91 16.31 0.25
N ASP A 166 -5.04 16.66 0.90
CA ASP A 166 -5.14 17.93 1.62
C ASP A 166 -4.14 17.97 2.78
N LYS A 167 -3.43 19.09 2.91
CA LYS A 167 -2.50 19.33 4.03
C LYS A 167 -3.19 19.36 5.41
N ASN A 168 -4.49 19.60 5.44
CA ASN A 168 -5.30 19.60 6.66
C ASN A 168 -5.82 18.21 7.06
N LEU A 169 -5.43 17.16 6.30
CA LEU A 169 -5.73 15.78 6.59
C LEU A 169 -5.37 15.41 8.03
N ASP A 170 -6.30 14.75 8.75
CA ASP A 170 -5.97 14.14 10.04
C ASP A 170 -5.10 12.89 9.82
N GLN A 171 -3.78 13.09 9.92
CA GLN A 171 -2.80 12.03 9.71
C GLN A 171 -2.88 10.94 10.78
N VAL A 172 -3.26 11.29 12.00
CA VAL A 172 -3.44 10.32 13.11
C VAL A 172 -4.64 9.43 12.82
N LEU A 173 -5.76 10.02 12.42
CA LEU A 173 -6.96 9.28 12.04
C LEU A 173 -6.67 8.35 10.85
N LEU A 174 -6.01 8.85 9.79
CA LEU A 174 -5.69 8.07 8.61
C LEU A 174 -4.87 6.81 8.94
N VAL A 175 -3.77 6.97 9.67
CA VAL A 175 -2.89 5.85 10.04
C VAL A 175 -3.61 4.87 10.95
N SER A 176 -4.40 5.38 11.91
CA SER A 176 -5.16 4.54 12.84
C SER A 176 -6.21 3.69 12.12
N LEU A 177 -7.02 4.30 11.25
CA LEU A 177 -8.05 3.61 10.47
C LEU A 177 -7.45 2.55 9.54
N PHE A 178 -6.30 2.86 8.91
CA PHE A 178 -5.60 1.89 8.09
C PHE A 178 -5.16 0.65 8.90
N CYS A 179 -4.49 0.86 10.04
CA CYS A 179 -4.02 -0.24 10.89
C CYS A 179 -5.18 -1.09 11.42
N GLU A 180 -6.26 -0.45 11.86
CA GLU A 180 -7.46 -1.12 12.37
C GLU A 180 -8.12 -1.95 11.28
N ALA A 181 -8.40 -1.34 10.12
CA ALA A 181 -9.03 -2.03 8.99
C ALA A 181 -8.18 -3.21 8.50
N LEU A 182 -6.86 -3.03 8.39
CA LEU A 182 -5.96 -4.07 7.90
C LEU A 182 -5.95 -5.29 8.83
N PHE A 183 -5.72 -5.11 10.13
CA PHE A 183 -5.67 -6.23 11.07
C PHE A 183 -7.02 -6.92 11.29
N LYS A 184 -8.12 -6.17 11.27
CA LYS A 184 -9.45 -6.75 11.26
C LYS A 184 -9.65 -7.70 10.08
N ASN A 185 -9.31 -7.25 8.87
CA ASN A 185 -9.53 -8.04 7.65
C ASN A 185 -8.52 -9.18 7.47
N ILE A 186 -7.27 -9.04 7.94
CA ILE A 186 -6.29 -10.14 7.89
C ILE A 186 -6.74 -11.32 8.76
N ASN A 187 -7.38 -11.07 9.89
CA ASN A 187 -7.87 -12.13 10.78
C ASN A 187 -9.09 -12.87 10.21
N GLN A 188 -9.79 -12.26 9.24
CA GLN A 188 -11.03 -12.79 8.64
C GLN A 188 -11.01 -12.63 7.12
N ILE A 189 -9.96 -13.13 6.45
CA ILE A 189 -9.75 -12.92 5.02
C ILE A 189 -10.94 -13.47 4.23
N ASN A 190 -11.64 -12.55 3.54
CA ASN A 190 -12.63 -12.83 2.53
C ASN A 190 -12.09 -12.37 1.17
N ILE A 191 -11.56 -13.31 0.38
CA ILE A 191 -10.92 -13.01 -0.91
C ILE A 191 -11.91 -12.38 -1.88
N ASP A 192 -13.15 -12.88 -1.94
CA ASP A 192 -14.18 -12.39 -2.88
C ASP A 192 -14.53 -10.92 -2.58
N GLU A 193 -14.64 -10.58 -1.30
CA GLU A 193 -14.91 -9.20 -0.86
C GLU A 193 -13.74 -8.28 -1.20
N ILE A 194 -12.50 -8.72 -0.98
CA ILE A 194 -11.29 -7.96 -1.31
C ILE A 194 -11.25 -7.67 -2.81
N ILE A 195 -11.48 -8.70 -3.65
CA ILE A 195 -11.48 -8.57 -5.11
C ILE A 195 -12.60 -7.64 -5.57
N LYS A 196 -13.80 -7.79 -5.03
CA LYS A 196 -14.92 -6.92 -5.35
C LYS A 196 -14.61 -5.47 -5.03
N LEU A 197 -14.19 -5.17 -3.78
CA LEU A 197 -13.86 -3.80 -3.36
C LEU A 197 -12.71 -3.20 -4.19
N TYR A 198 -11.72 -4.01 -4.54
CA TYR A 198 -10.61 -3.59 -5.38
C TYR A 198 -11.08 -3.22 -6.79
N ASN A 199 -11.90 -4.08 -7.42
CA ASN A 199 -12.43 -3.87 -8.78
C ASN A 199 -13.39 -2.67 -8.85
N ASP A 200 -14.26 -2.49 -7.85
CA ASP A 200 -15.20 -1.36 -7.77
C ASP A 200 -14.47 -0.01 -7.71
N ASN A 201 -13.22 -0.02 -7.26
CA ASN A 201 -12.39 1.17 -7.13
C ASN A 201 -11.21 1.22 -8.10
N LEU A 202 -11.18 0.31 -9.09
CA LEU A 202 -10.06 0.19 -10.00
C LEU A 202 -9.98 1.37 -10.97
N PHE A 203 -8.85 2.05 -10.97
CA PHE A 203 -8.55 3.13 -11.89
C PHE A 203 -8.46 2.61 -13.33
N TRP A 204 -9.09 3.31 -14.28
CA TRP A 204 -9.20 2.92 -15.67
C TRP A 204 -10.04 1.66 -15.95
N TYR A 205 -10.86 1.20 -15.01
CA TYR A 205 -11.80 0.11 -15.27
C TYR A 205 -12.60 0.37 -16.55
N GLN A 206 -12.73 -0.65 -17.41
CA GLN A 206 -13.36 -0.59 -18.73
C GLN A 206 -12.69 0.36 -19.74
N LYS A 207 -11.52 0.93 -19.47
CA LYS A 207 -10.73 1.73 -20.42
C LYS A 207 -9.67 0.86 -21.12
N ARG A 208 -9.20 1.33 -22.28
CA ARG A 208 -8.05 0.70 -22.94
C ARG A 208 -6.76 1.02 -22.20
N VAL A 209 -5.98 -0.01 -21.96
CA VAL A 209 -4.69 0.06 -21.25
C VAL A 209 -3.63 -0.73 -21.99
N SER A 210 -2.37 -0.33 -21.80
CA SER A 210 -1.22 -1.15 -22.14
C SER A 210 -0.55 -1.68 -20.87
N ILE A 211 -0.15 -2.95 -20.89
CA ILE A 211 0.56 -3.62 -19.81
C ILE A 211 1.94 -4.02 -20.33
N LYS A 212 2.98 -3.55 -19.67
CA LYS A 212 4.33 -4.05 -19.87
C LYS A 212 4.61 -5.11 -18.79
N ASP A 213 4.82 -6.34 -19.23
CA ASP A 213 5.12 -7.50 -18.39
C ASP A 213 6.45 -8.12 -18.86
N ASN A 214 7.52 -7.84 -18.14
CA ASN A 214 8.89 -8.13 -18.57
C ASN A 214 9.18 -7.56 -19.98
N ASN A 215 9.44 -8.40 -20.96
CA ASN A 215 9.68 -8.02 -22.37
C ASN A 215 8.40 -8.02 -23.22
N ASN A 216 7.25 -8.40 -22.65
CA ASN A 216 5.99 -8.48 -23.36
C ASN A 216 5.16 -7.22 -23.18
N PHE A 217 4.41 -6.87 -24.22
CA PHE A 217 3.44 -5.78 -24.18
C PHE A 217 2.06 -6.35 -24.57
N TYR A 218 1.10 -6.06 -23.74
CA TYR A 218 -0.31 -6.44 -23.94
C TYR A 218 -1.17 -5.22 -23.94
N GLU A 219 -2.12 -5.13 -24.86
CA GLU A 219 -3.09 -4.05 -24.93
C GLU A 219 -4.50 -4.61 -24.89
N GLY A 220 -5.40 -3.89 -24.28
CA GLY A 220 -6.80 -4.29 -24.21
C GLY A 220 -7.63 -3.44 -23.25
N LYS A 221 -8.91 -3.78 -23.19
CA LYS A 221 -9.86 -3.20 -22.24
C LYS A 221 -9.65 -3.82 -20.88
N LEU A 222 -9.46 -3.01 -19.86
CA LEU A 222 -9.26 -3.46 -18.48
C LEU A 222 -10.55 -4.03 -17.90
N LEU A 223 -10.53 -5.29 -17.48
CA LEU A 223 -11.69 -5.98 -16.89
C LEU A 223 -11.61 -6.13 -15.36
N GLY A 224 -10.47 -5.80 -14.75
CA GLY A 224 -10.23 -5.96 -13.31
C GLY A 224 -9.32 -7.12 -12.97
N ILE A 225 -9.36 -7.56 -11.70
CA ILE A 225 -8.69 -8.78 -11.22
C ILE A 225 -9.69 -9.91 -11.03
N ASN A 226 -9.27 -11.15 -11.29
CA ASN A 226 -10.09 -12.34 -11.08
C ASN A 226 -9.88 -12.95 -9.66
N GLU A 227 -10.57 -14.04 -9.37
CA GLU A 227 -10.50 -14.78 -8.10
C GLU A 227 -9.09 -15.32 -7.78
N GLN A 228 -8.24 -15.51 -8.78
CA GLN A 228 -6.84 -15.91 -8.61
C GLN A 228 -5.91 -14.70 -8.44
N GLY A 229 -6.45 -13.47 -8.37
CA GLY A 229 -5.66 -12.23 -8.25
C GLY A 229 -4.93 -11.84 -9.55
N GLN A 230 -5.30 -12.39 -10.70
CA GLN A 230 -4.71 -12.07 -11.99
C GLN A 230 -5.40 -10.84 -12.60
N LEU A 231 -4.62 -9.91 -13.14
CA LEU A 231 -5.18 -8.80 -13.92
C LEU A 231 -5.71 -9.31 -15.25
N MET A 232 -6.93 -8.92 -15.60
CA MET A 232 -7.60 -9.32 -16.84
C MET A 232 -7.71 -8.13 -17.79
N ILE A 233 -7.31 -8.34 -19.05
CA ILE A 233 -7.57 -7.42 -20.17
C ILE A 233 -8.21 -8.18 -21.32
N GLN A 234 -9.09 -7.52 -22.06
CA GLN A 234 -9.76 -8.07 -23.24
C GLN A 234 -9.27 -7.38 -24.51
N ASN A 235 -8.84 -8.17 -25.50
CA ASN A 235 -8.52 -7.68 -26.83
C ASN A 235 -9.15 -8.60 -27.88
N ASN A 236 -9.90 -8.04 -28.83
CA ASN A 236 -10.58 -8.77 -29.90
C ASN A 236 -11.36 -10.01 -29.42
N GLY A 237 -12.10 -9.86 -28.33
CA GLY A 237 -12.88 -10.95 -27.72
C GLY A 237 -12.09 -11.90 -26.84
N ASN A 238 -10.77 -11.95 -26.92
CA ASN A 238 -9.91 -12.81 -26.11
C ASN A 238 -9.54 -12.14 -24.79
N ILE A 239 -9.55 -12.93 -23.70
CA ILE A 239 -9.13 -12.47 -22.36
C ILE A 239 -7.71 -12.94 -22.10
N LYS A 240 -6.81 -11.98 -21.87
CA LYS A 240 -5.46 -12.22 -21.35
C LYS A 240 -5.47 -12.04 -19.82
N ARG A 241 -4.87 -13.01 -19.11
CA ARG A 241 -4.64 -12.97 -17.66
C ARG A 241 -3.17 -12.72 -17.38
N ILE A 242 -2.87 -11.82 -16.46
CA ILE A 242 -1.51 -11.38 -16.12
C ILE A 242 -1.30 -11.58 -14.63
N ASP A 243 -0.38 -12.48 -14.28
CA ASP A 243 -0.03 -12.83 -12.90
C ASP A 243 1.04 -11.93 -12.30
N ASN A 244 1.91 -11.39 -13.16
CA ASN A 244 3.12 -10.72 -12.71
C ASN A 244 2.78 -9.34 -12.12
N ILE A 245 2.76 -9.27 -10.79
CA ILE A 245 2.56 -8.02 -10.06
C ILE A 245 3.65 -6.97 -10.33
N ASP A 246 4.81 -7.37 -10.88
CA ASP A 246 5.87 -6.44 -11.28
C ASP A 246 5.61 -5.73 -12.59
N SER A 247 4.58 -6.14 -13.31
CA SER A 247 4.13 -5.47 -14.53
C SER A 247 3.69 -4.03 -14.27
N THR A 248 3.74 -3.21 -15.32
CA THR A 248 3.32 -1.81 -15.26
C THR A 248 2.16 -1.55 -16.22
N MET A 249 1.17 -0.81 -15.75
CA MET A 249 -0.03 -0.44 -16.52
C MET A 249 -0.04 1.04 -16.87
N ARG A 250 -0.39 1.37 -18.11
CA ARG A 250 -0.59 2.73 -18.60
C ARG A 250 -1.92 2.83 -19.35
N ARG A 251 -2.53 4.01 -19.37
CA ARG A 251 -3.66 4.30 -20.26
C ARG A 251 -3.15 4.52 -21.68
N LEU A 252 -3.91 4.00 -22.66
CA LEU A 252 -3.74 4.27 -24.08
C LEU A 252 -4.58 5.49 -24.51
#